data_5caca9762cd8996095c11e5e7fc8a8b0
#
_entry.id   5caca9762cd8996095c11e5e7fc8a8b0
#
_cell.length_a   1.000
_cell.length_b   1.000
_cell.length_c   1.000
_cell.angle_alpha   90.00
_cell.angle_beta   90.00
_cell.angle_gamma   90.00
#
_symmetry.space_group_name_H-M   'P 1'
#
loop_
_entity.id
_entity.type
_entity.pdbx_description
1 polymer ?
#
loop_
_entity_poly.entity_id
_entity_poly.type
_entity_poly.pdbx_seq_one_letter_code
_entity_poly.pdbx_strand_id
1 'polypeptide(L)'
;MKQDWKPGTMIYPLPAVLVSCGSSPEEYNLITVAWTGTLCTNPPMCYISVRPERHSYDIIKRNMEFVINLTTEEMAYATDWCGVRSGKDYNKFDEMHLTPGKAKAVSAPIVEESPLCIECRVKEIVSLGSHDMFIADVLNVKADEKWMNPETGKFELSDANPLVYLHGGYYGLGKKIGKFGWSVEKKKK
;
A
#
# COMPACT_ATOMS: atom_id res chain seq x y z
N MET A 1 12.71 -19.07 -26.93
CA MET A 1 11.75 -18.54 -27.92
C MET A 1 10.64 -17.82 -27.16
N LYS A 2 10.21 -16.62 -27.59
CA LYS A 2 9.07 -15.89 -27.00
C LYS A 2 7.83 -16.15 -27.86
N GLN A 3 6.66 -16.15 -27.21
CA GLN A 3 5.36 -16.25 -27.89
C GLN A 3 4.59 -14.96 -27.65
N ASP A 4 3.80 -14.56 -28.63
CA ASP A 4 2.88 -13.45 -28.47
C ASP A 4 1.75 -13.83 -27.52
N TRP A 5 1.38 -12.90 -26.64
CA TRP A 5 0.29 -13.04 -25.69
C TRP A 5 -0.72 -11.92 -25.89
N LYS A 6 -1.95 -12.15 -25.48
CA LYS A 6 -2.97 -11.10 -25.50
C LYS A 6 -2.60 -9.96 -24.53
N PRO A 7 -2.96 -8.71 -24.87
CA PRO A 7 -2.77 -7.58 -23.95
C PRO A 7 -3.41 -7.84 -22.58
N GLY A 8 -2.71 -7.48 -21.49
CA GLY A 8 -3.17 -7.68 -20.13
C GLY A 8 -2.29 -6.94 -19.11
N THR A 9 -2.75 -6.92 -17.88
CA THR A 9 -2.05 -6.28 -16.74
C THR A 9 -0.95 -7.21 -16.23
N MET A 10 0.27 -7.08 -16.76
CA MET A 10 1.35 -8.04 -16.56
C MET A 10 2.59 -7.45 -15.86
N ILE A 11 2.46 -6.28 -15.24
CA ILE A 11 3.55 -5.71 -14.44
C ILE A 11 3.52 -6.35 -13.05
N TYR A 12 4.45 -7.26 -12.82
CA TYR A 12 4.59 -8.02 -11.56
C TYR A 12 6.05 -8.16 -11.15
N PRO A 13 6.38 -8.39 -9.86
CA PRO A 13 5.45 -8.39 -8.73
C PRO A 13 4.97 -6.99 -8.37
N LEU A 14 3.82 -6.89 -7.70
CA LEU A 14 3.25 -5.67 -7.18
C LEU A 14 3.23 -5.71 -5.64
N PRO A 15 3.29 -4.57 -4.94
CA PRO A 15 2.94 -4.55 -3.54
C PRO A 15 1.45 -4.91 -3.39
N ALA A 16 1.09 -5.63 -2.34
CA ALA A 16 -0.29 -5.74 -1.91
C ALA A 16 -0.43 -4.89 -0.64
N VAL A 17 -1.20 -3.82 -0.67
CA VAL A 17 -1.30 -2.89 0.46
C VAL A 17 -2.72 -2.80 1.00
N LEU A 18 -2.87 -2.50 2.28
CA LEU A 18 -4.14 -2.10 2.86
C LEU A 18 -4.28 -0.58 2.76
N VAL A 19 -5.27 -0.12 2.03
CA VAL A 19 -5.62 1.31 1.97
C VAL A 19 -6.74 1.56 2.97
N SER A 20 -6.48 2.38 3.97
CA SER A 20 -7.46 2.84 4.94
C SER A 20 -8.04 4.20 4.54
N CYS A 21 -9.31 4.39 4.83
CA CYS A 21 -10.07 5.59 4.56
C CYS A 21 -11.18 5.80 5.60
N GLY A 22 -11.83 6.95 5.54
CA GLY A 22 -12.84 7.40 6.51
C GLY A 22 -12.30 8.54 7.38
N SER A 23 -13.21 9.39 7.87
CA SER A 23 -12.85 10.55 8.69
C SER A 23 -13.25 10.41 10.15
N SER A 24 -14.03 9.37 10.49
CA SER A 24 -14.43 9.04 11.87
C SER A 24 -14.45 7.53 12.07
N PRO A 25 -14.40 7.04 13.32
CA PRO A 25 -14.41 5.60 13.61
C PRO A 25 -15.57 4.83 12.97
N GLU A 26 -16.74 5.45 12.85
CA GLU A 26 -17.94 4.84 12.25
C GLU A 26 -17.82 4.66 10.73
N GLU A 27 -16.91 5.43 10.11
CA GLU A 27 -16.66 5.41 8.67
C GLU A 27 -15.37 4.67 8.29
N TYR A 28 -14.53 4.32 9.25
CA TYR A 28 -13.25 3.68 8.97
C TYR A 28 -13.43 2.40 8.17
N ASN A 29 -12.71 2.32 7.05
CA ASN A 29 -12.75 1.15 6.18
C ASN A 29 -11.38 0.84 5.60
N LEU A 30 -11.22 -0.41 5.18
CA LEU A 30 -10.03 -0.95 4.53
C LEU A 30 -10.37 -1.51 3.15
N ILE A 31 -9.44 -1.35 2.21
CA ILE A 31 -9.46 -2.04 0.92
C ILE A 31 -8.05 -2.47 0.55
N THR A 32 -7.92 -3.69 0.02
CA THR A 32 -6.66 -4.17 -0.53
C THR A 32 -6.48 -3.66 -1.94
N VAL A 33 -5.32 -3.06 -2.18
CA VAL A 33 -4.96 -2.49 -3.48
C VAL A 33 -3.59 -3.03 -3.89
N ALA A 34 -3.49 -3.56 -5.11
CA ALA A 34 -2.23 -3.91 -5.77
C ALA A 34 -1.89 -2.92 -6.91
N TRP A 35 -2.87 -2.18 -7.41
CA TRP A 35 -2.65 -1.14 -8.42
C TRP A 35 -2.26 0.17 -7.74
N THR A 36 -1.01 0.23 -7.26
CA THR A 36 -0.42 1.37 -6.53
C THR A 36 1.07 1.49 -6.83
N GLY A 37 1.60 2.67 -6.64
CA GLY A 37 3.03 2.93 -6.84
C GLY A 37 3.43 4.37 -6.62
N THR A 38 4.75 4.61 -6.65
CA THR A 38 5.36 5.93 -6.58
C THR A 38 5.29 6.62 -7.95
N LEU A 39 4.91 7.89 -7.97
CA LEU A 39 4.83 8.71 -9.19
C LEU A 39 5.96 9.72 -9.31
N CYS A 40 6.30 10.39 -8.22
CA CYS A 40 7.27 11.49 -8.21
C CYS A 40 8.04 11.50 -6.89
N THR A 41 9.29 11.95 -6.95
CA THR A 41 10.16 12.04 -5.76
C THR A 41 10.13 13.45 -5.15
N ASN A 42 10.02 14.47 -5.99
CA ASN A 42 9.97 15.86 -5.53
C ASN A 42 8.98 16.67 -6.38
N PRO A 43 7.78 16.99 -5.84
CA PRO A 43 7.29 16.58 -4.52
C PRO A 43 7.04 15.05 -4.45
N PRO A 44 7.03 14.43 -3.25
CA PRO A 44 6.75 13.01 -3.11
C PRO A 44 5.29 12.74 -3.43
N MET A 45 5.04 11.86 -4.41
CA MET A 45 3.69 11.54 -4.89
C MET A 45 3.54 10.04 -5.15
N CYS A 46 2.34 9.54 -4.91
CA CYS A 46 1.95 8.17 -5.19
C CYS A 46 0.56 8.11 -5.82
N TYR A 47 0.11 6.93 -6.17
CA TYR A 47 -1.25 6.68 -6.63
C TYR A 47 -1.81 5.38 -6.08
N ILE A 48 -3.12 5.30 -6.08
CA ILE A 48 -3.90 4.07 -5.99
C ILE A 48 -4.93 4.08 -7.12
N SER A 49 -5.21 2.91 -7.71
CA SER A 49 -6.32 2.77 -8.67
C SER A 49 -7.41 1.91 -8.05
N VAL A 50 -8.61 2.46 -7.96
CA VAL A 50 -9.76 1.84 -7.28
C VAL A 50 -10.94 1.79 -8.25
N ARG A 51 -11.67 0.68 -8.23
CA ARG A 51 -12.89 0.55 -9.03
C ARG A 51 -14.04 1.32 -8.38
N PRO A 52 -14.87 2.04 -9.17
CA PRO A 52 -15.98 2.85 -8.64
C PRO A 52 -17.01 2.06 -7.80
N GLU A 53 -17.20 0.77 -8.07
CA GLU A 53 -18.13 -0.08 -7.32
C GLU A 53 -17.65 -0.49 -5.92
N ARG A 54 -16.38 -0.22 -5.57
CA ARG A 54 -15.84 -0.54 -4.25
C ARG A 54 -16.32 0.47 -3.20
N HIS A 55 -16.72 -0.03 -2.04
CA HIS A 55 -17.22 0.81 -0.94
C HIS A 55 -16.25 1.94 -0.53
N SER A 56 -14.95 1.66 -0.50
CA SER A 56 -13.91 2.67 -0.20
C SER A 56 -13.82 3.80 -1.23
N TYR A 57 -14.28 3.57 -2.48
CA TYR A 57 -14.17 4.55 -3.56
C TYR A 57 -14.87 5.86 -3.20
N ASP A 58 -16.15 5.80 -2.82
CA ASP A 58 -16.95 6.99 -2.48
C ASP A 58 -16.39 7.69 -1.23
N ILE A 59 -15.89 6.93 -0.25
CA ILE A 59 -15.29 7.48 0.96
C ILE A 59 -14.02 8.27 0.60
N ILE A 60 -13.11 7.68 -0.18
CA ILE A 60 -11.86 8.35 -0.59
C ILE A 60 -12.17 9.57 -1.47
N LYS A 61 -13.12 9.44 -2.41
CA LYS A 61 -13.50 10.53 -3.32
C LYS A 61 -14.11 11.72 -2.58
N ARG A 62 -14.89 11.47 -1.53
CA ARG A 62 -15.51 12.51 -0.70
C ARG A 62 -14.49 13.18 0.21
N ASN A 63 -13.65 12.40 0.89
CA ASN A 63 -12.73 12.90 1.90
C ASN A 63 -11.42 13.41 1.30
N MET A 64 -11.07 12.99 0.07
CA MET A 64 -9.83 13.32 -0.63
C MET A 64 -8.57 12.94 0.17
N GLU A 65 -8.69 11.93 1.03
CA GLU A 65 -7.61 11.44 1.89
C GLU A 65 -7.66 9.91 2.02
N PHE A 66 -6.48 9.32 2.15
CA PHE A 66 -6.31 7.91 2.45
C PHE A 66 -4.93 7.64 3.06
N VAL A 67 -4.74 6.46 3.63
CA VAL A 67 -3.42 5.99 4.06
C VAL A 67 -3.10 4.68 3.35
N ILE A 68 -1.89 4.57 2.79
CA ILE A 68 -1.35 3.31 2.29
C ILE A 68 -0.58 2.66 3.44
N ASN A 69 -1.05 1.49 3.88
CA ASN A 69 -0.39 0.70 4.91
C ASN A 69 0.29 -0.50 4.24
N LEU A 70 1.62 -0.57 4.31
CA LEU A 70 2.37 -1.70 3.78
C LEU A 70 2.04 -2.95 4.59
N THR A 71 1.98 -4.09 3.92
CA THR A 71 1.61 -5.36 4.54
C THR A 71 2.80 -6.31 4.63
N THR A 72 2.71 -7.25 5.55
CA THR A 72 3.72 -8.28 5.82
C THR A 72 3.16 -9.67 5.52
N GLU A 73 4.02 -10.69 5.52
CA GLU A 73 3.59 -12.09 5.39
C GLU A 73 2.57 -12.48 6.48
N GLU A 74 2.73 -11.98 7.70
CA GLU A 74 1.80 -12.19 8.82
C GLU A 74 0.41 -11.59 8.54
N MET A 75 0.35 -10.48 7.79
CA MET A 75 -0.88 -9.80 7.41
C MET A 75 -1.54 -10.40 6.15
N ALA A 76 -0.98 -11.45 5.53
CA ALA A 76 -1.43 -11.96 4.24
C ALA A 76 -2.92 -12.34 4.23
N TYR A 77 -3.41 -13.02 5.28
CA TYR A 77 -4.82 -13.39 5.40
C TYR A 77 -5.74 -12.17 5.48
N ALA A 78 -5.40 -11.19 6.32
CA ALA A 78 -6.17 -9.96 6.45
C ALA A 78 -6.14 -9.14 5.14
N THR A 79 -4.98 -9.14 4.45
CA THR A 79 -4.82 -8.48 3.16
C THR A 79 -5.75 -9.08 2.11
N ASP A 80 -5.80 -10.40 1.99
CA ASP A 80 -6.72 -11.07 1.06
C ASP A 80 -8.17 -10.80 1.42
N TRP A 81 -8.54 -11.04 2.66
CA TRP A 81 -9.91 -10.90 3.15
C TRP A 81 -10.47 -9.48 2.94
N CYS A 82 -9.69 -8.44 3.24
CA CYS A 82 -10.06 -7.04 3.02
C CYS A 82 -10.25 -6.69 1.54
N GLY A 83 -9.60 -7.42 0.62
CA GLY A 83 -9.77 -7.28 -0.82
C GLY A 83 -11.04 -7.92 -1.38
N VAL A 84 -11.53 -9.00 -0.74
CA VAL A 84 -12.66 -9.80 -1.19
C VAL A 84 -13.97 -9.34 -0.56
N ARG A 85 -13.98 -9.01 0.73
CA ARG A 85 -15.18 -8.61 1.47
C ARG A 85 -15.46 -7.12 1.33
N SER A 86 -16.76 -6.75 1.42
CA SER A 86 -17.21 -5.36 1.32
C SER A 86 -17.31 -4.71 2.70
N GLY A 87 -16.84 -3.46 2.83
CA GLY A 87 -17.05 -2.65 4.03
C GLY A 87 -18.50 -2.19 4.24
N LYS A 88 -19.41 -2.47 3.28
CA LYS A 88 -20.85 -2.29 3.48
C LYS A 88 -21.43 -3.32 4.44
N ASP A 89 -20.83 -4.51 4.46
CA ASP A 89 -21.34 -5.68 5.16
C ASP A 89 -20.55 -6.01 6.43
N TYR A 90 -19.31 -5.52 6.52
CA TYR A 90 -18.37 -5.90 7.59
C TYR A 90 -17.54 -4.70 8.07
N ASN A 91 -17.35 -4.60 9.38
CA ASN A 91 -16.27 -3.77 9.94
C ASN A 91 -14.95 -4.53 9.80
N LYS A 92 -14.13 -4.13 8.82
CA LYS A 92 -12.92 -4.88 8.46
C LYS A 92 -11.80 -4.77 9.49
N PHE A 93 -11.77 -3.71 10.29
CA PHE A 93 -10.83 -3.61 11.39
C PHE A 93 -11.14 -4.64 12.47
N ASP A 94 -12.41 -4.76 12.86
CA ASP A 94 -12.86 -5.71 13.88
C ASP A 94 -12.70 -7.16 13.40
N GLU A 95 -13.17 -7.47 12.19
CA GLU A 95 -13.15 -8.82 11.63
C GLU A 95 -11.71 -9.38 11.45
N MET A 96 -10.76 -8.51 11.11
CA MET A 96 -9.36 -8.91 10.91
C MET A 96 -8.47 -8.61 12.12
N HIS A 97 -9.04 -8.17 13.23
CA HIS A 97 -8.33 -7.82 14.46
C HIS A 97 -7.18 -6.82 14.21
N LEU A 98 -7.45 -5.85 13.31
CA LEU A 98 -6.53 -4.77 13.00
C LEU A 98 -6.89 -3.54 13.84
N THR A 99 -5.88 -2.81 14.27
CA THR A 99 -6.05 -1.64 15.15
C THR A 99 -6.01 -0.35 14.33
N PRO A 100 -7.12 0.43 14.28
CA PRO A 100 -7.07 1.75 13.66
C PRO A 100 -6.31 2.73 14.55
N GLY A 101 -5.18 3.21 14.07
CA GLY A 101 -4.34 4.18 14.75
C GLY A 101 -4.54 5.60 14.22
N LYS A 102 -4.10 6.58 14.99
CA LYS A 102 -4.20 8.00 14.60
C LYS A 102 -3.11 8.37 13.60
N ALA A 103 -3.50 8.85 12.44
CA ALA A 103 -2.62 9.52 11.49
C ALA A 103 -2.24 10.93 11.98
N LYS A 104 -1.16 11.49 11.44
CA LYS A 104 -0.66 12.82 11.79
C LYS A 104 -1.21 13.92 10.87
N ALA A 105 -1.30 13.66 9.57
CA ALA A 105 -1.57 14.67 8.55
C ALA A 105 -2.93 14.51 7.85
N VAL A 106 -3.63 13.38 8.07
CA VAL A 106 -4.92 13.08 7.45
C VAL A 106 -5.90 12.55 8.50
N SER A 107 -7.20 12.54 8.17
CA SER A 107 -8.25 12.01 9.05
C SER A 107 -8.39 10.49 8.96
N ALA A 108 -8.00 9.90 7.83
CA ALA A 108 -8.02 8.46 7.62
C ALA A 108 -7.07 7.76 8.61
N PRO A 109 -7.48 6.61 9.20
CA PRO A 109 -6.66 5.93 10.20
C PRO A 109 -5.45 5.23 9.56
N ILE A 110 -4.37 5.06 10.33
CA ILE A 110 -3.35 4.08 10.00
C ILE A 110 -3.78 2.68 10.47
N VAL A 111 -3.11 1.64 9.99
CA VAL A 111 -3.18 0.28 10.55
C VAL A 111 -1.94 0.10 11.44
N GLU A 112 -2.13 -0.06 12.76
CA GLU A 112 -1.00 -0.10 13.72
C GLU A 112 -0.09 -1.32 13.50
N GLU A 113 -0.62 -2.43 12.95
CA GLU A 113 0.16 -3.63 12.63
C GLU A 113 1.04 -3.48 11.38
N SER A 114 0.84 -2.40 10.61
CA SER A 114 1.63 -2.13 9.40
C SER A 114 3.03 -1.60 9.75
N PRO A 115 4.09 -2.12 9.13
CA PRO A 115 5.45 -1.63 9.37
C PRO A 115 5.67 -0.19 8.87
N LEU A 116 4.86 0.25 7.91
CA LEU A 116 4.97 1.59 7.32
C LEU A 116 3.62 2.07 6.81
N CYS A 117 3.21 3.26 7.24
CA CYS A 117 1.98 3.92 6.83
C CYS A 117 2.30 5.22 6.09
N ILE A 118 1.73 5.42 4.90
CA ILE A 118 1.96 6.57 4.02
C ILE A 118 0.67 7.38 3.96
N GLU A 119 0.67 8.56 4.57
CA GLU A 119 -0.48 9.45 4.68
C GLU A 119 -0.60 10.33 3.44
N CYS A 120 -1.72 10.24 2.75
CA CYS A 120 -1.90 10.77 1.41
C CYS A 120 -3.09 11.70 1.30
N ARG A 121 -2.92 12.81 0.58
CA ARG A 121 -4.01 13.70 0.14
C ARG A 121 -4.16 13.63 -1.37
N VAL A 122 -5.38 13.33 -1.81
CA VAL A 122 -5.69 13.24 -3.24
C VAL A 122 -5.56 14.62 -3.87
N LYS A 123 -4.82 14.69 -4.96
CA LYS A 123 -4.60 15.88 -5.76
C LYS A 123 -5.44 15.87 -7.03
N GLU A 124 -5.59 14.71 -7.63
CA GLU A 124 -6.28 14.53 -8.90
C GLU A 124 -6.89 13.12 -8.97
N ILE A 125 -8.03 13.00 -9.63
CA ILE A 125 -8.68 11.73 -9.93
C ILE A 125 -8.79 11.61 -11.44
N VAL A 126 -8.17 10.57 -12.01
CA VAL A 126 -8.15 10.30 -13.45
C VAL A 126 -8.96 9.05 -13.75
N SER A 127 -10.01 9.19 -14.56
CA SER A 127 -10.84 8.07 -15.00
C SER A 127 -10.15 7.29 -16.11
N LEU A 128 -9.94 5.98 -15.90
CA LEU A 128 -9.21 5.10 -16.82
C LEU A 128 -10.08 3.96 -17.40
N GLY A 129 -11.37 4.01 -17.20
CA GLY A 129 -12.32 2.97 -17.59
C GLY A 129 -12.79 2.14 -16.38
N SER A 130 -12.28 0.92 -16.18
CA SER A 130 -12.71 0.07 -15.03
C SER A 130 -12.21 0.55 -13.67
N HIS A 131 -11.22 1.44 -13.63
CA HIS A 131 -10.63 2.01 -12.43
C HIS A 131 -10.45 3.51 -12.60
N ASP A 132 -10.61 4.24 -11.52
CA ASP A 132 -10.14 5.61 -11.41
C ASP A 132 -8.83 5.63 -10.62
N MET A 133 -7.85 6.38 -11.13
CA MET A 133 -6.56 6.57 -10.47
C MET A 133 -6.61 7.83 -9.60
N PHE A 134 -6.39 7.63 -8.30
CA PHE A 134 -6.26 8.71 -7.32
C PHE A 134 -4.79 9.06 -7.18
N ILE A 135 -4.38 10.15 -7.80
CA ILE A 135 -3.03 10.73 -7.69
C ILE A 135 -2.99 11.54 -6.40
N ALA A 136 -2.00 11.29 -5.55
CA ALA A 136 -1.94 11.90 -4.24
C ALA A 136 -0.54 12.42 -3.88
N ASP A 137 -0.50 13.52 -3.14
CA ASP A 137 0.69 14.01 -2.45
C ASP A 137 0.90 13.17 -1.18
N VAL A 138 2.14 12.76 -0.91
CA VAL A 138 2.53 12.12 0.34
C VAL A 138 2.82 13.21 1.37
N LEU A 139 1.99 13.29 2.42
CA LEU A 139 2.08 14.34 3.44
C LEU A 139 2.93 13.92 4.64
N ASN A 140 2.90 12.63 4.98
CA ASN A 140 3.66 12.07 6.08
C ASN A 140 3.91 10.57 5.85
N VAL A 141 4.98 10.07 6.44
CA VAL A 141 5.27 8.64 6.50
C VAL A 141 5.53 8.30 7.95
N LYS A 142 4.80 7.29 8.46
CA LYS A 142 4.94 6.76 9.82
C LYS A 142 5.52 5.36 9.73
N ALA A 143 6.71 5.17 10.28
CA ALA A 143 7.41 3.89 10.35
C ALA A 143 7.34 3.33 11.77
N ASP A 144 7.14 2.03 11.90
CA ASP A 144 7.20 1.33 13.18
C ASP A 144 8.66 1.26 13.67
N GLU A 145 8.89 1.75 14.90
CA GLU A 145 10.22 1.79 15.53
C GLU A 145 10.87 0.41 15.62
N LYS A 146 10.10 -0.66 15.69
CA LYS A 146 10.58 -2.05 15.68
C LYS A 146 11.50 -2.36 14.50
N TRP A 147 11.28 -1.69 13.37
CA TRP A 147 12.01 -1.90 12.12
C TRP A 147 13.04 -0.80 11.83
N MET A 148 13.28 0.08 12.81
CA MET A 148 14.33 1.08 12.74
C MET A 148 15.64 0.51 13.28
N ASN A 149 16.71 0.59 12.48
CA ASN A 149 18.03 0.22 12.96
C ASN A 149 18.49 1.21 14.04
N PRO A 150 18.74 0.78 15.29
CA PRO A 150 19.02 1.70 16.39
C PRO A 150 20.36 2.44 16.26
N GLU A 151 21.33 1.87 15.50
CA GLU A 151 22.65 2.47 15.34
C GLU A 151 22.67 3.49 14.20
N THR A 152 21.94 3.24 13.13
CA THR A 152 21.98 4.05 11.91
C THR A 152 20.75 4.93 11.72
N GLY A 153 19.67 4.69 12.45
CA GLY A 153 18.36 5.32 12.27
C GLY A 153 17.69 4.98 10.93
N LYS A 154 18.16 3.95 10.22
CA LYS A 154 17.57 3.54 8.93
C LYS A 154 16.40 2.60 9.15
N PHE A 155 15.38 2.78 8.35
CA PHE A 155 14.25 1.87 8.28
C PHE A 155 14.60 0.64 7.42
N GLU A 156 14.48 -0.55 8.01
CA GLU A 156 14.85 -1.84 7.39
C GLU A 156 13.59 -2.63 7.01
N LEU A 157 12.86 -2.14 5.99
CA LEU A 157 11.60 -2.76 5.55
C LEU A 157 11.74 -4.26 5.22
N SER A 158 12.92 -4.69 4.72
CA SER A 158 13.16 -6.10 4.39
C SER A 158 12.97 -7.04 5.59
N ASP A 159 13.24 -6.54 6.79
CA ASP A 159 13.17 -7.34 8.02
C ASP A 159 11.72 -7.53 8.50
N ALA A 160 10.81 -6.70 8.02
CA ALA A 160 9.38 -6.82 8.25
C ALA A 160 8.70 -7.88 7.35
N ASN A 161 9.44 -8.59 6.50
CA ASN A 161 8.90 -9.59 5.56
C ASN A 161 7.73 -9.06 4.72
N PRO A 162 7.94 -8.02 3.88
CA PRO A 162 6.87 -7.39 3.12
C PRO A 162 6.21 -8.36 2.13
N LEU A 163 4.89 -8.23 1.99
CA LEU A 163 4.05 -9.03 1.12
C LEU A 163 4.05 -8.47 -0.30
N VAL A 164 4.12 -9.35 -1.29
CA VAL A 164 3.97 -9.00 -2.71
C VAL A 164 2.89 -9.85 -3.37
N TYR A 165 2.29 -9.30 -4.43
CA TYR A 165 1.25 -9.95 -5.23
C TYR A 165 1.77 -10.30 -6.61
N LEU A 166 1.52 -11.54 -7.04
CA LEU A 166 1.90 -12.06 -8.35
C LEU A 166 0.85 -13.04 -8.87
N HIS A 167 0.17 -12.69 -9.98
CA HIS A 167 -0.77 -13.58 -10.69
C HIS A 167 -1.83 -14.28 -9.80
N GLY A 168 -2.44 -13.54 -8.87
CA GLY A 168 -3.48 -14.11 -8.00
C GLY A 168 -2.95 -14.82 -6.76
N GLY A 169 -1.64 -14.76 -6.51
CA GLY A 169 -0.99 -15.30 -5.30
C GLY A 169 -0.26 -14.24 -4.52
N TYR A 170 -0.07 -14.51 -3.23
CA TYR A 170 0.74 -13.68 -2.33
C TYR A 170 2.06 -14.38 -2.04
N TYR A 171 3.15 -13.61 -1.98
CA TYR A 171 4.50 -14.12 -1.78
C TYR A 171 5.28 -13.19 -0.86
N GLY A 172 6.25 -13.74 -0.15
CA GLY A 172 7.27 -12.96 0.54
C GLY A 172 8.42 -12.57 -0.40
N LEU A 173 9.29 -11.70 0.07
CA LEU A 173 10.52 -11.36 -0.65
C LEU A 173 11.54 -12.50 -0.54
N GLY A 174 12.18 -12.81 -1.66
CA GLY A 174 13.31 -13.72 -1.68
C GLY A 174 14.60 -13.10 -1.13
N LYS A 175 15.69 -13.86 -1.24
CA LYS A 175 17.02 -13.42 -0.81
C LYS A 175 17.46 -12.15 -1.55
N LYS A 176 18.05 -11.19 -0.81
CA LYS A 176 18.66 -9.99 -1.38
C LYS A 176 19.78 -10.39 -2.38
N ILE A 177 19.69 -9.87 -3.61
CA ILE A 177 20.62 -10.18 -4.69
C ILE A 177 21.78 -9.18 -4.73
N GLY A 178 21.50 -7.91 -4.43
CA GLY A 178 22.50 -6.83 -4.49
C GLY A 178 21.97 -5.54 -3.90
N LYS A 179 22.77 -4.47 -3.98
CA LYS A 179 22.36 -3.11 -3.60
C LYS A 179 22.36 -2.20 -4.81
N PHE A 180 21.62 -1.11 -4.75
CA PHE A 180 21.64 -0.10 -5.81
C PHE A 180 23.07 0.39 -6.07
N GLY A 181 23.48 0.42 -7.34
CA GLY A 181 24.81 0.87 -7.76
C GLY A 181 25.93 -0.19 -7.68
N TRP A 182 25.67 -1.40 -7.17
CA TRP A 182 26.70 -2.44 -7.04
C TRP A 182 27.35 -2.86 -8.36
N SER A 183 26.63 -2.75 -9.47
CA SER A 183 27.11 -3.14 -10.81
C SER A 183 28.24 -2.23 -11.34
N VAL A 184 28.36 -1.01 -10.81
CA VAL A 184 29.37 0.00 -11.22
C VAL A 184 30.39 0.29 -10.10
N GLU A 185 30.34 -0.46 -9.01
CA GLU A 185 31.34 -0.33 -7.95
C GLU A 185 32.74 -0.71 -8.47
N LYS A 186 33.73 0.18 -8.28
CA LYS A 186 35.12 -0.15 -8.57
C LYS A 186 35.56 -1.30 -7.67
N LYS A 187 35.99 -2.41 -8.25
CA LYS A 187 36.65 -3.48 -7.48
C LYS A 187 37.82 -2.84 -6.73
N LYS A 188 37.80 -2.88 -5.39
CA LYS A 188 39.01 -2.55 -4.63
C LYS A 188 40.10 -3.50 -5.10
N LYS A 189 41.23 -2.92 -5.64
CA LYS A 189 42.44 -3.67 -5.95
C LYS A 189 43.05 -4.22 -4.67
#